data_6823b5198d557456a4145dc5d1905f52
#
_entry.id   6823b5198d557456a4145dc5d1905f52
#
_cell.length_a   1.000
_cell.length_b   1.000
_cell.length_c   1.000
_cell.angle_alpha   90.00
_cell.angle_beta   90.00
_cell.angle_gamma   90.00
#
_symmetry.space_group_name_H-M   'P 1'
#
loop_
_entity.id
_entity.type
_entity.pdbx_description
1 polymer ?
#
loop_
_entity_poly.entity_id
_entity_poly.type
_entity_poly.pdbx_seq_one_letter_code
_entity_poly.pdbx_strand_id
1 'polypeptide(L)'
;MSNKQNSPTSNILGNAESYPVPPFKQQKQPFPGLVSEMSPRPDHGEKSYRGSGKLTGRKALITGGDSGIGRAIAIAYAREGADVAINYLPAEESDAKEVIALIREEGRKAVAIPGDIRDEAFCQKLVKQAASELGGLDILVNNAGRQQFCESIKDLTTEAFDATFKTNVYAMFWITKAALDYLPRGASIINTTSVQAYKPSEILLDYAQTKASIVAFTKSLAKQLGPEGIRVNAVAPGPYWTPLQVCGGQPQEKVEVFGEEAPLARPGQPAEIAPLYVTFASADNSYSSGQIWCSDGGTGTV
;
A
#
# COMPACT_ATOMS: atom_id res chain seq x y z
N MET A 1 46.33 14.27 -18.09
CA MET A 1 44.89 14.52 -18.24
C MET A 1 44.25 13.17 -18.58
N SER A 2 43.64 12.53 -17.58
CA SER A 2 43.05 11.20 -17.75
C SER A 2 41.57 11.35 -18.08
N ASN A 3 41.21 11.03 -19.30
CA ASN A 3 39.83 10.88 -19.76
C ASN A 3 39.20 9.68 -19.02
N LYS A 4 38.42 9.92 -17.98
CA LYS A 4 37.46 8.91 -17.50
C LYS A 4 36.33 8.84 -18.52
N GLN A 5 36.39 7.88 -19.41
CA GLN A 5 35.26 7.46 -20.23
C GLN A 5 34.13 7.04 -19.26
N ASN A 6 33.00 7.73 -19.31
CA ASN A 6 31.78 7.32 -18.66
C ASN A 6 31.32 5.98 -19.27
N SER A 7 31.50 4.93 -18.50
CA SER A 7 31.01 3.59 -18.84
C SER A 7 29.48 3.57 -18.76
N PRO A 8 28.77 2.88 -19.69
CA PRO A 8 27.31 2.77 -19.68
C PRO A 8 26.71 2.02 -18.48
N THR A 9 27.56 1.51 -17.58
CA THR A 9 27.16 0.76 -16.37
C THR A 9 26.81 1.66 -15.16
N SER A 10 26.73 2.97 -15.34
CA SER A 10 26.73 3.94 -14.26
C SER A 10 25.39 4.11 -13.51
N ASN A 11 24.36 3.31 -13.73
CA ASN A 11 23.11 3.47 -12.95
C ASN A 11 22.38 2.14 -12.68
N ILE A 12 23.09 1.16 -12.12
CA ILE A 12 22.49 -0.12 -11.70
C ILE A 12 21.48 0.10 -10.56
N LEU A 13 21.71 1.07 -9.68
CA LEU A 13 20.84 1.38 -8.57
C LEU A 13 19.66 2.30 -8.93
N GLY A 14 19.62 2.82 -10.16
CA GLY A 14 18.56 3.73 -10.59
C GLY A 14 18.47 4.97 -9.69
N ASN A 15 17.24 5.29 -9.25
CA ASN A 15 16.99 6.43 -8.37
C ASN A 15 17.37 6.18 -6.90
N ALA A 16 17.70 4.94 -6.51
CA ALA A 16 17.94 4.56 -5.12
C ALA A 16 19.09 5.34 -4.46
N GLU A 17 20.11 5.74 -5.23
CA GLU A 17 21.22 6.56 -4.72
C GLU A 17 20.82 8.01 -4.41
N SER A 18 19.72 8.50 -4.97
CA SER A 18 19.23 9.88 -4.79
C SER A 18 18.11 9.99 -3.74
N TYR A 19 17.66 8.88 -3.19
CA TYR A 19 16.59 8.92 -2.20
C TYR A 19 17.07 9.53 -0.87
N PRO A 20 16.19 10.29 -0.20
CA PRO A 20 16.53 10.92 1.07
C PRO A 20 16.89 9.90 2.14
N VAL A 21 17.90 10.22 2.92
CA VAL A 21 18.35 9.47 4.09
C VAL A 21 18.13 10.29 5.37
N PRO A 22 18.02 9.67 6.55
CA PRO A 22 18.01 10.38 7.83
C PRO A 22 19.27 11.26 8.01
N PRO A 23 19.24 12.33 8.83
CA PRO A 23 18.05 12.74 9.59
C PRO A 23 17.04 13.55 8.80
N PHE A 24 15.75 13.29 9.05
CA PHE A 24 14.65 14.07 8.51
C PHE A 24 14.25 15.19 9.46
N LYS A 25 13.60 16.21 8.92
CA LYS A 25 12.97 17.23 9.78
C LYS A 25 11.77 16.64 10.51
N GLN A 26 11.61 17.01 11.78
CA GLN A 26 10.38 16.73 12.51
C GLN A 26 9.21 17.39 11.78
N GLN A 27 8.15 16.61 11.61
CA GLN A 27 6.95 17.06 10.93
C GLN A 27 5.76 16.26 11.44
N LYS A 28 4.79 16.93 12.03
CA LYS A 28 3.58 16.32 12.56
C LYS A 28 2.38 16.81 11.75
N GLN A 29 1.60 15.89 11.27
CA GLN A 29 0.34 16.17 10.60
C GLN A 29 -0.84 15.62 11.41
N PRO A 30 -2.03 16.21 11.32
CA PRO A 30 -3.24 15.57 11.81
C PRO A 30 -3.55 14.32 10.97
N PHE A 31 -4.18 13.30 11.59
CA PHE A 31 -4.68 12.16 10.82
C PHE A 31 -5.81 12.66 9.87
N PRO A 32 -5.81 12.23 8.59
CA PRO A 32 -5.06 11.13 7.99
C PRO A 32 -3.67 11.47 7.43
N GLY A 33 -3.28 12.74 7.34
CA GLY A 33 -2.02 13.20 6.75
C GLY A 33 -2.08 13.32 5.23
N LEU A 34 -1.36 14.31 4.68
CA LEU A 34 -1.33 14.62 3.25
C LEU A 34 0.09 14.49 2.69
N VAL A 35 0.20 13.93 1.48
CA VAL A 35 1.46 13.84 0.73
C VAL A 35 2.03 15.22 0.40
N SER A 36 1.14 16.17 0.07
CA SER A 36 1.51 17.54 -0.26
C SER A 36 2.23 18.29 0.87
N GLU A 37 2.01 17.88 2.12
CA GLU A 37 2.61 18.46 3.32
C GLU A 37 3.88 17.73 3.78
N MET A 38 4.27 16.63 3.13
CA MET A 38 5.48 15.90 3.50
C MET A 38 6.76 16.55 2.96
N SER A 39 7.79 16.58 3.81
CA SER A 39 9.13 17.06 3.46
C SER A 39 10.21 16.09 3.99
N PRO A 40 11.01 15.45 3.11
CA PRO A 40 10.87 15.47 1.64
C PRO A 40 9.58 14.79 1.18
N ARG A 41 9.09 15.20 0.01
CA ARG A 41 7.94 14.55 -0.63
C ARG A 41 8.33 13.13 -1.03
N PRO A 42 7.52 12.10 -0.72
CA PRO A 42 7.78 10.73 -1.15
C PRO A 42 7.75 10.57 -2.68
N ASP A 43 8.58 9.65 -3.21
CA ASP A 43 8.48 9.19 -4.59
C ASP A 43 7.45 8.04 -4.67
N HIS A 44 6.39 8.26 -5.45
CA HIS A 44 5.36 7.25 -5.71
C HIS A 44 5.48 6.65 -7.12
N GLY A 45 6.53 6.98 -7.86
CA GLY A 45 6.73 6.51 -9.21
C GLY A 45 6.23 7.47 -10.30
N GLU A 46 5.81 8.70 -9.95
CA GLU A 46 5.27 9.68 -10.91
C GLU A 46 6.21 9.93 -12.09
N LYS A 47 7.53 9.81 -11.86
CA LYS A 47 8.55 9.98 -12.89
C LYS A 47 9.43 8.76 -13.08
N SER A 48 9.54 7.92 -12.06
CA SER A 48 10.50 6.83 -11.97
C SER A 48 9.96 5.50 -12.47
N TYR A 49 8.67 5.18 -12.25
CA TYR A 49 8.08 3.91 -12.68
C TYR A 49 7.87 3.86 -14.19
N ARG A 50 8.25 2.75 -14.81
CA ARG A 50 8.04 2.47 -16.24
C ARG A 50 7.18 1.21 -16.38
N GLY A 51 6.00 1.33 -16.98
CA GLY A 51 5.13 0.20 -17.26
C GLY A 51 5.61 -0.65 -18.43
N SER A 52 5.20 -1.90 -18.44
CA SER A 52 5.48 -2.89 -19.49
C SER A 52 4.23 -3.61 -19.99
N GLY A 53 3.04 -3.14 -19.59
CA GLY A 53 1.75 -3.66 -20.04
C GLY A 53 1.28 -4.95 -19.35
N LYS A 54 1.83 -5.27 -18.18
CA LYS A 54 1.53 -6.52 -17.43
C LYS A 54 0.08 -6.64 -16.95
N LEU A 55 -0.63 -5.52 -16.83
CA LEU A 55 -2.00 -5.45 -16.35
C LEU A 55 -2.96 -4.90 -17.41
N THR A 56 -2.59 -4.97 -18.68
CA THR A 56 -3.42 -4.45 -19.79
C THR A 56 -4.84 -5.00 -19.73
N GLY A 57 -5.83 -4.10 -19.67
CA GLY A 57 -7.25 -4.42 -19.65
C GLY A 57 -7.78 -4.91 -18.30
N ARG A 58 -6.95 -4.99 -17.27
CA ARG A 58 -7.36 -5.35 -15.89
C ARG A 58 -8.05 -4.18 -15.20
N LYS A 59 -8.86 -4.49 -14.21
CA LYS A 59 -9.66 -3.55 -13.43
C LYS A 59 -9.36 -3.74 -11.95
N ALA A 60 -8.85 -2.69 -11.31
CA ALA A 60 -8.36 -2.77 -9.95
C ALA A 60 -9.13 -1.83 -9.00
N LEU A 61 -9.44 -2.31 -7.80
CA LEU A 61 -9.86 -1.49 -6.66
C LEU A 61 -8.73 -1.46 -5.63
N ILE A 62 -8.32 -0.26 -5.21
CA ILE A 62 -7.27 -0.04 -4.23
C ILE A 62 -7.83 0.81 -3.09
N THR A 63 -7.80 0.31 -1.85
CA THR A 63 -8.16 1.11 -0.68
C THR A 63 -6.95 1.91 -0.18
N GLY A 64 -7.16 3.18 0.25
CA GLY A 64 -6.07 4.09 0.58
C GLY A 64 -5.19 4.38 -0.64
N GLY A 65 -5.80 4.61 -1.80
CA GLY A 65 -5.09 4.77 -3.07
C GLY A 65 -4.64 6.20 -3.37
N ASP A 66 -4.90 7.15 -2.49
CA ASP A 66 -4.59 8.57 -2.60
C ASP A 66 -3.16 8.91 -2.22
N SER A 67 -2.58 8.17 -1.29
CA SER A 67 -1.30 8.49 -0.66
C SER A 67 -0.41 7.24 -0.46
N GLY A 68 0.84 7.47 -0.07
CA GLY A 68 1.78 6.43 0.33
C GLY A 68 1.89 5.27 -0.65
N ILE A 69 1.87 4.05 -0.13
CA ILE A 69 2.00 2.82 -0.91
C ILE A 69 0.82 2.66 -1.88
N GLY A 70 -0.41 2.98 -1.46
CA GLY A 70 -1.60 2.86 -2.30
C GLY A 70 -1.54 3.76 -3.54
N ARG A 71 -1.06 5.00 -3.39
CA ARG A 71 -0.80 5.92 -4.51
C ARG A 71 0.21 5.32 -5.49
N ALA A 72 1.32 4.78 -5.00
CA ALA A 72 2.33 4.17 -5.85
C ALA A 72 1.79 2.94 -6.60
N ILE A 73 0.96 2.12 -5.96
CA ILE A 73 0.28 1.00 -6.61
C ILE A 73 -0.66 1.51 -7.71
N ALA A 74 -1.47 2.53 -7.44
CA ALA A 74 -2.42 3.09 -8.40
C ALA A 74 -1.71 3.62 -9.66
N ILE A 75 -0.61 4.36 -9.49
CA ILE A 75 0.22 4.87 -10.58
C ILE A 75 0.85 3.71 -11.38
N ALA A 76 1.45 2.74 -10.68
CA ALA A 76 2.07 1.59 -11.32
C ALA A 76 1.04 0.77 -12.12
N TYR A 77 -0.14 0.51 -11.55
CA TYR A 77 -1.19 -0.25 -12.22
C TYR A 77 -1.70 0.45 -13.48
N ALA A 78 -1.89 1.77 -13.43
CA ALA A 78 -2.28 2.55 -14.60
C ALA A 78 -1.23 2.46 -15.71
N ARG A 79 0.04 2.57 -15.39
CA ARG A 79 1.17 2.42 -16.33
C ARG A 79 1.31 1.01 -16.88
N GLU A 80 0.92 0.01 -16.11
CA GLU A 80 0.84 -1.38 -16.57
C GLU A 80 -0.44 -1.67 -17.39
N GLY A 81 -1.30 -0.66 -17.61
CA GLY A 81 -2.47 -0.74 -18.48
C GLY A 81 -3.78 -1.13 -17.80
N ALA A 82 -3.85 -1.06 -16.46
CA ALA A 82 -5.08 -1.31 -15.72
C ALA A 82 -5.96 -0.05 -15.60
N ASP A 83 -7.27 -0.23 -15.55
CA ASP A 83 -8.21 0.76 -15.07
C ASP A 83 -8.30 0.69 -13.55
N VAL A 84 -8.35 1.84 -12.85
CA VAL A 84 -8.15 1.87 -11.40
C VAL A 84 -9.25 2.66 -10.71
N ALA A 85 -9.85 2.05 -9.70
CA ALA A 85 -10.67 2.72 -8.69
C ALA A 85 -9.87 2.86 -7.40
N ILE A 86 -9.91 4.04 -6.77
CA ILE A 86 -9.30 4.29 -5.47
C ILE A 86 -10.35 4.68 -4.44
N ASN A 87 -10.19 4.18 -3.20
CA ASN A 87 -10.90 4.67 -2.04
C ASN A 87 -9.94 5.45 -1.14
N TYR A 88 -10.45 6.49 -0.49
CA TYR A 88 -9.72 7.38 0.41
C TYR A 88 -10.70 8.08 1.36
N LEU A 89 -10.22 8.68 2.45
CA LEU A 89 -11.06 9.50 3.33
C LEU A 89 -11.34 10.87 2.69
N PRO A 90 -12.52 11.46 2.86
CA PRO A 90 -12.86 12.77 2.25
C PRO A 90 -11.85 13.89 2.55
N ALA A 91 -11.15 13.82 3.68
CA ALA A 91 -10.10 14.78 4.04
C ALA A 91 -8.86 14.70 3.13
N GLU A 92 -8.68 13.60 2.40
CA GLU A 92 -7.54 13.33 1.49
C GLU A 92 -7.86 13.67 0.02
N GLU A 93 -8.97 14.36 -0.24
CA GLU A 93 -9.48 14.69 -1.58
C GLU A 93 -8.43 15.38 -2.47
N SER A 94 -7.54 16.21 -1.91
CA SER A 94 -6.49 16.90 -2.68
C SER A 94 -5.48 15.90 -3.26
N ASP A 95 -5.02 14.94 -2.46
CA ASP A 95 -4.08 13.90 -2.89
C ASP A 95 -4.75 12.94 -3.88
N ALA A 96 -6.00 12.56 -3.63
CA ALA A 96 -6.78 11.71 -4.52
C ALA A 96 -6.96 12.33 -5.91
N LYS A 97 -7.22 13.64 -6.01
CA LYS A 97 -7.33 14.35 -7.30
C LYS A 97 -6.05 14.26 -8.13
N GLU A 98 -4.88 14.37 -7.49
CA GLU A 98 -3.61 14.21 -8.19
C GLU A 98 -3.47 12.78 -8.75
N VAL A 99 -3.80 11.75 -7.96
CA VAL A 99 -3.74 10.35 -8.42
C VAL A 99 -4.68 10.09 -9.59
N ILE A 100 -5.91 10.57 -9.50
CA ILE A 100 -6.90 10.45 -10.57
C ILE A 100 -6.42 11.11 -11.87
N ALA A 101 -5.78 12.28 -11.77
CA ALA A 101 -5.19 12.94 -12.92
C ALA A 101 -4.08 12.10 -13.56
N LEU A 102 -3.15 11.58 -12.75
CA LEU A 102 -2.05 10.73 -13.21
C LEU A 102 -2.55 9.44 -13.89
N ILE A 103 -3.58 8.79 -13.36
CA ILE A 103 -4.16 7.59 -14.00
C ILE A 103 -4.76 7.94 -15.36
N ARG A 104 -5.46 9.08 -15.46
CA ARG A 104 -6.06 9.55 -16.72
C ARG A 104 -5.02 9.95 -17.77
N GLU A 105 -3.90 10.53 -17.34
CA GLU A 105 -2.76 10.85 -18.23
C GLU A 105 -2.18 9.60 -18.91
N GLU A 106 -2.25 8.44 -18.25
CA GLU A 106 -1.85 7.14 -18.84
C GLU A 106 -2.96 6.56 -19.77
N GLY A 107 -4.02 7.32 -20.05
CA GLY A 107 -5.14 6.88 -20.90
C GLY A 107 -6.02 5.82 -20.23
N ARG A 108 -5.96 5.68 -18.91
CA ARG A 108 -6.73 4.67 -18.17
C ARG A 108 -7.95 5.28 -17.50
N LYS A 109 -8.95 4.44 -17.26
CA LYS A 109 -10.12 4.83 -16.50
C LYS A 109 -9.74 4.98 -15.02
N ALA A 110 -10.15 6.10 -14.43
CA ALA A 110 -9.90 6.44 -13.04
C ALA A 110 -11.20 6.74 -12.31
N VAL A 111 -11.46 6.03 -11.21
CA VAL A 111 -12.66 6.19 -10.38
C VAL A 111 -12.23 6.58 -8.96
N ALA A 112 -12.79 7.68 -8.44
CA ALA A 112 -12.55 8.17 -7.09
C ALA A 112 -13.77 7.89 -6.21
N ILE A 113 -13.59 7.18 -5.09
CA ILE A 113 -14.69 6.80 -4.18
C ILE A 113 -14.32 7.21 -2.76
N PRO A 114 -14.64 8.44 -2.35
CA PRO A 114 -14.39 8.90 -0.98
C PRO A 114 -15.32 8.22 0.02
N GLY A 115 -14.79 7.86 1.20
CA GLY A 115 -15.58 7.36 2.32
C GLY A 115 -14.77 6.54 3.32
N ASP A 116 -15.40 6.32 4.47
CA ASP A 116 -14.77 5.64 5.60
C ASP A 116 -15.07 4.14 5.57
N ILE A 117 -14.04 3.34 5.39
CA ILE A 117 -14.14 1.88 5.33
C ILE A 117 -14.41 1.22 6.70
N ARG A 118 -14.46 1.97 7.79
CA ARG A 118 -14.91 1.46 9.08
C ARG A 118 -16.42 1.20 9.14
N ASP A 119 -17.15 1.58 8.11
CA ASP A 119 -18.57 1.32 7.92
C ASP A 119 -18.75 0.15 6.93
N GLU A 120 -19.37 -0.94 7.38
CA GLU A 120 -19.62 -2.13 6.55
C GLU A 120 -20.51 -1.82 5.34
N ALA A 121 -21.57 -1.02 5.53
CA ALA A 121 -22.47 -0.67 4.43
C ALA A 121 -21.75 0.15 3.36
N PHE A 122 -20.85 1.05 3.76
CA PHE A 122 -19.98 1.76 2.84
C PHE A 122 -19.03 0.80 2.11
N CYS A 123 -18.42 -0.18 2.78
CA CYS A 123 -17.55 -1.16 2.14
C CYS A 123 -18.25 -1.94 1.04
N GLN A 124 -19.50 -2.37 1.25
CA GLN A 124 -20.32 -3.04 0.25
C GLN A 124 -20.63 -2.11 -0.94
N LYS A 125 -21.00 -0.86 -0.67
CA LYS A 125 -21.26 0.17 -1.69
C LYS A 125 -19.99 0.48 -2.49
N LEU A 126 -18.84 0.61 -1.84
CA LEU A 126 -17.54 0.85 -2.46
C LEU A 126 -17.23 -0.18 -3.56
N VAL A 127 -17.35 -1.46 -3.22
CA VAL A 127 -17.06 -2.55 -4.17
C VAL A 127 -18.05 -2.53 -5.34
N LYS A 128 -19.35 -2.42 -5.04
CA LYS A 128 -20.40 -2.35 -6.06
C LYS A 128 -20.18 -1.19 -7.03
N GLN A 129 -19.85 0.00 -6.50
CA GLN A 129 -19.58 1.19 -7.30
C GLN A 129 -18.33 1.00 -8.16
N ALA A 130 -17.22 0.53 -7.59
CA ALA A 130 -15.98 0.27 -8.33
C ALA A 130 -16.21 -0.72 -9.48
N ALA A 131 -16.84 -1.86 -9.21
CA ALA A 131 -17.13 -2.88 -10.22
C ALA A 131 -18.07 -2.33 -11.32
N SER A 132 -19.11 -1.58 -10.97
CA SER A 132 -20.04 -0.99 -11.92
C SER A 132 -19.35 0.05 -12.82
N GLU A 133 -18.61 0.98 -12.21
CA GLU A 133 -17.97 2.05 -12.96
C GLU A 133 -16.78 1.54 -13.79
N LEU A 134 -15.99 0.60 -13.32
CA LEU A 134 -14.91 -0.01 -14.12
C LEU A 134 -15.44 -0.99 -15.17
N GLY A 135 -16.67 -1.49 -15.00
CA GLY A 135 -17.25 -2.53 -15.85
C GLY A 135 -16.72 -3.93 -15.53
N GLY A 136 -16.42 -4.19 -14.24
CA GLY A 136 -15.90 -5.45 -13.68
C GLY A 136 -14.82 -5.21 -12.63
N LEU A 137 -14.30 -6.28 -12.04
CA LEU A 137 -13.21 -6.22 -11.06
C LEU A 137 -12.32 -7.45 -11.19
N ASP A 138 -11.04 -7.27 -11.41
CA ASP A 138 -10.05 -8.35 -11.56
C ASP A 138 -9.03 -8.38 -10.43
N ILE A 139 -8.79 -7.25 -9.80
CA ILE A 139 -7.75 -7.07 -8.79
C ILE A 139 -8.34 -6.28 -7.62
N LEU A 140 -8.20 -6.84 -6.42
CA LEU A 140 -8.51 -6.14 -5.17
C LEU A 140 -7.21 -5.93 -4.39
N VAL A 141 -6.91 -4.67 -4.02
CA VAL A 141 -5.80 -4.34 -3.13
C VAL A 141 -6.33 -3.74 -1.85
N ASN A 142 -6.29 -4.51 -0.77
CA ASN A 142 -6.58 -4.05 0.58
C ASN A 142 -5.31 -3.42 1.16
N ASN A 143 -5.15 -2.09 0.96
CA ASN A 143 -3.95 -1.37 1.37
C ASN A 143 -4.22 -0.36 2.49
N ALA A 144 -5.39 0.25 2.55
CA ALA A 144 -5.71 1.21 3.60
C ALA A 144 -5.35 0.68 5.00
N GLY A 145 -4.77 1.55 5.82
CA GLY A 145 -4.35 1.17 7.15
C GLY A 145 -4.32 2.34 8.12
N ARG A 146 -4.59 2.05 9.38
CA ARG A 146 -4.44 2.96 10.51
C ARG A 146 -3.30 2.46 11.39
N GLN A 147 -2.37 3.35 11.74
CA GLN A 147 -1.28 3.15 12.67
C GLN A 147 -1.21 4.37 13.58
N GLN A 148 -1.31 4.17 14.88
CA GLN A 148 -1.11 5.22 15.88
C GLN A 148 -0.25 4.64 16.98
N PHE A 149 0.85 5.30 17.31
CA PHE A 149 1.69 4.84 18.40
C PHE A 149 1.04 5.08 19.77
N CYS A 150 1.28 4.16 20.69
CA CYS A 150 0.86 4.26 22.07
C CYS A 150 1.92 3.61 22.95
N GLU A 151 2.50 4.37 23.87
CA GLU A 151 3.64 3.90 24.68
C GLU A 151 3.25 2.85 25.72
N SER A 152 2.00 2.91 26.21
CA SER A 152 1.53 2.01 27.25
C SER A 152 0.16 1.45 26.92
N ILE A 153 -0.03 0.15 27.15
CA ILE A 153 -1.36 -0.48 27.04
C ILE A 153 -2.41 0.19 27.94
N LYS A 154 -1.98 0.84 29.03
CA LYS A 154 -2.89 1.57 29.94
C LYS A 154 -3.49 2.82 29.31
N ASP A 155 -2.81 3.39 28.33
CA ASP A 155 -3.21 4.62 27.62
C ASP A 155 -3.94 4.31 26.31
N LEU A 156 -3.86 3.05 25.83
CA LEU A 156 -4.59 2.62 24.64
C LEU A 156 -6.08 2.46 24.95
N THR A 157 -6.88 3.40 24.45
CA THR A 157 -8.33 3.34 24.70
C THR A 157 -9.03 2.28 23.86
N THR A 158 -10.19 1.81 24.30
CA THR A 158 -11.02 0.86 23.54
C THR A 158 -11.39 1.42 22.17
N GLU A 159 -11.69 2.71 22.09
CA GLU A 159 -12.07 3.40 20.85
C GLU A 159 -10.91 3.45 19.85
N ALA A 160 -9.68 3.71 20.32
CA ALA A 160 -8.49 3.71 19.48
C ALA A 160 -8.18 2.30 18.95
N PHE A 161 -8.24 1.29 19.83
CA PHE A 161 -8.07 -0.11 19.49
C PHE A 161 -9.12 -0.57 18.47
N ASP A 162 -10.40 -0.29 18.71
CA ASP A 162 -11.51 -0.63 17.82
C ASP A 162 -11.36 0.05 16.44
N ALA A 163 -10.97 1.33 16.41
CA ALA A 163 -10.73 2.05 15.16
C ALA A 163 -9.61 1.41 14.34
N THR A 164 -8.53 0.94 14.98
CA THR A 164 -7.43 0.25 14.29
C THR A 164 -7.90 -1.10 13.72
N PHE A 165 -8.65 -1.89 14.49
CA PHE A 165 -9.20 -3.16 14.03
C PHE A 165 -10.25 -2.98 12.93
N LYS A 166 -11.15 -2.02 13.07
CA LYS A 166 -12.15 -1.72 12.02
C LYS A 166 -11.50 -1.33 10.71
N THR A 167 -10.48 -0.49 10.75
CA THR A 167 -9.78 -0.06 9.54
C THR A 167 -8.97 -1.20 8.91
N ASN A 168 -8.17 -1.91 9.71
CA ASN A 168 -7.15 -2.82 9.17
C ASN A 168 -7.67 -4.25 8.95
N VAL A 169 -8.66 -4.69 9.73
CA VAL A 169 -9.14 -6.09 9.72
C VAL A 169 -10.57 -6.21 9.22
N TYR A 170 -11.50 -5.48 9.84
CA TYR A 170 -12.93 -5.62 9.50
C TYR A 170 -13.20 -5.09 8.09
N ALA A 171 -12.67 -3.93 7.73
CA ALA A 171 -12.81 -3.37 6.39
C ALA A 171 -12.28 -4.32 5.31
N MET A 172 -11.06 -4.88 5.52
CA MET A 172 -10.49 -5.88 4.62
C MET A 172 -11.43 -7.07 4.44
N PHE A 173 -12.00 -7.60 5.53
CA PHE A 173 -12.94 -8.70 5.48
C PHE A 173 -14.22 -8.32 4.72
N TRP A 174 -14.86 -7.20 5.04
CA TRP A 174 -16.11 -6.77 4.39
C TRP A 174 -15.93 -6.49 2.90
N ILE A 175 -14.87 -5.78 2.54
CA ILE A 175 -14.54 -5.45 1.15
C ILE A 175 -14.23 -6.73 0.36
N THR A 176 -13.41 -7.61 0.92
CA THR A 176 -13.07 -8.88 0.26
C THR A 176 -14.32 -9.73 0.04
N LYS A 177 -15.16 -9.88 1.07
CA LYS A 177 -16.42 -10.64 0.97
C LYS A 177 -17.33 -10.08 -0.14
N ALA A 178 -17.50 -8.75 -0.19
CA ALA A 178 -18.32 -8.11 -1.23
C ALA A 178 -17.69 -8.23 -2.62
N ALA A 179 -16.35 -8.25 -2.72
CA ALA A 179 -15.65 -8.35 -4.00
C ALA A 179 -15.80 -9.73 -4.66
N LEU A 180 -16.02 -10.80 -3.90
CA LEU A 180 -16.15 -12.16 -4.46
C LEU A 180 -17.29 -12.28 -5.47
N ASP A 181 -18.34 -11.47 -5.37
CA ASP A 181 -19.44 -11.46 -6.34
C ASP A 181 -19.02 -10.91 -7.72
N TYR A 182 -17.85 -10.29 -7.83
CA TYR A 182 -17.36 -9.62 -9.03
C TYR A 182 -16.03 -10.18 -9.54
N LEU A 183 -15.28 -10.90 -8.71
CA LEU A 183 -13.95 -11.40 -9.05
C LEU A 183 -14.04 -12.67 -9.89
N PRO A 184 -13.60 -12.68 -11.16
CA PRO A 184 -13.64 -13.86 -12.00
C PRO A 184 -12.49 -14.82 -11.69
N ARG A 185 -12.54 -16.01 -12.26
CA ARG A 185 -11.38 -16.91 -12.33
C ARG A 185 -10.18 -16.18 -12.94
N GLY A 186 -9.01 -16.28 -12.30
CA GLY A 186 -7.81 -15.53 -12.67
C GLY A 186 -7.65 -14.16 -11.96
N ALA A 187 -8.59 -13.81 -11.10
CA ALA A 187 -8.48 -12.61 -10.25
C ALA A 187 -7.37 -12.73 -9.21
N SER A 188 -6.96 -11.58 -8.66
CA SER A 188 -5.95 -11.50 -7.62
C SER A 188 -6.40 -10.58 -6.48
N ILE A 189 -6.28 -11.07 -5.25
CA ILE A 189 -6.45 -10.29 -4.02
C ILE A 189 -5.08 -10.09 -3.39
N ILE A 190 -4.73 -8.84 -3.08
CA ILE A 190 -3.44 -8.49 -2.49
C ILE A 190 -3.68 -7.67 -1.23
N ASN A 191 -3.19 -8.19 -0.11
CA ASN A 191 -3.33 -7.53 1.19
C ASN A 191 -2.02 -6.86 1.61
N THR A 192 -2.10 -5.70 2.25
CA THR A 192 -0.94 -5.02 2.83
C THR A 192 -0.85 -5.36 4.32
N THR A 193 0.06 -6.27 4.66
CA THR A 193 0.44 -6.56 6.05
C THR A 193 1.58 -5.64 6.50
N SER A 194 2.55 -6.10 7.26
CA SER A 194 3.73 -5.35 7.70
C SER A 194 4.76 -6.30 8.29
N VAL A 195 6.02 -5.89 8.34
CA VAL A 195 7.05 -6.52 9.18
C VAL A 195 6.64 -6.57 10.67
N GLN A 196 5.77 -5.67 11.10
CA GLN A 196 5.20 -5.65 12.46
C GLN A 196 4.36 -6.90 12.79
N ALA A 197 3.93 -7.67 11.79
CA ALA A 197 3.29 -8.97 12.02
C ALA A 197 4.27 -10.03 12.57
N TYR A 198 5.56 -9.87 12.38
CA TYR A 198 6.62 -10.82 12.71
C TYR A 198 7.57 -10.29 13.80
N LYS A 199 7.85 -8.99 13.78
CA LYS A 199 8.69 -8.29 14.74
C LYS A 199 7.93 -7.08 15.28
N PRO A 200 6.97 -7.29 16.19
CA PRO A 200 6.13 -6.22 16.72
C PRO A 200 6.94 -5.23 17.57
N SER A 201 6.71 -3.92 17.32
CA SER A 201 7.23 -2.86 18.18
C SER A 201 6.31 -2.68 19.39
N GLU A 202 6.92 -2.42 20.56
CA GLU A 202 6.20 -2.21 21.82
C GLU A 202 5.19 -1.05 21.77
N ILE A 203 5.47 -0.03 20.95
CA ILE A 203 4.57 1.14 20.82
C ILE A 203 3.47 0.99 19.76
N LEU A 204 3.40 -0.16 19.08
CA LEU A 204 2.42 -0.43 18.00
C LEU A 204 1.57 -1.67 18.30
N LEU A 205 1.14 -1.83 19.55
CA LEU A 205 0.52 -3.04 20.08
C LEU A 205 -0.73 -3.47 19.28
N ASP A 206 -1.68 -2.57 19.05
CA ASP A 206 -2.92 -2.83 18.30
C ASP A 206 -2.63 -3.02 16.80
N TYR A 207 -1.79 -2.16 16.23
CA TYR A 207 -1.40 -2.23 14.83
C TYR A 207 -0.74 -3.57 14.48
N ALA A 208 0.24 -4.00 15.25
CA ALA A 208 0.96 -5.26 15.02
C ALA A 208 0.01 -6.47 15.04
N GLN A 209 -0.95 -6.51 15.96
CA GLN A 209 -1.99 -7.54 16.01
C GLN A 209 -2.82 -7.57 14.73
N THR A 210 -3.23 -6.40 14.22
CA THR A 210 -3.99 -6.33 12.96
C THR A 210 -3.17 -6.86 11.79
N LYS A 211 -1.87 -6.58 11.75
CA LYS A 211 -0.99 -7.03 10.66
C LYS A 211 -0.72 -8.54 10.71
N ALA A 212 -0.63 -9.13 11.90
CA ALA A 212 -0.60 -10.58 12.09
C ALA A 212 -1.92 -11.24 11.65
N SER A 213 -3.06 -10.63 11.96
CA SER A 213 -4.38 -11.08 11.49
C SER A 213 -4.48 -11.13 9.97
N ILE A 214 -3.91 -10.13 9.26
CA ILE A 214 -3.88 -10.09 7.79
C ILE A 214 -3.07 -11.26 7.21
N VAL A 215 -1.96 -11.65 7.85
CA VAL A 215 -1.16 -12.83 7.44
C VAL A 215 -1.99 -14.10 7.52
N ALA A 216 -2.67 -14.33 8.64
CA ALA A 216 -3.52 -15.50 8.83
C ALA A 216 -4.69 -15.51 7.83
N PHE A 217 -5.37 -14.37 7.65
CA PHE A 217 -6.45 -14.20 6.68
C PHE A 217 -5.99 -14.52 5.26
N THR A 218 -4.86 -13.98 4.82
CA THR A 218 -4.30 -14.22 3.48
C THR A 218 -4.06 -15.70 3.22
N LYS A 219 -3.40 -16.40 4.15
CA LYS A 219 -3.07 -17.83 4.00
C LYS A 219 -4.32 -18.72 4.01
N SER A 220 -5.30 -18.38 4.83
CA SER A 220 -6.56 -19.13 4.93
C SER A 220 -7.42 -18.93 3.69
N LEU A 221 -7.60 -17.67 3.26
CA LEU A 221 -8.42 -17.32 2.11
C LEU A 221 -7.83 -17.87 0.79
N ALA A 222 -6.50 -17.90 0.66
CA ALA A 222 -5.84 -18.50 -0.50
C ALA A 222 -6.22 -19.98 -0.71
N LYS A 223 -6.40 -20.73 0.38
CA LYS A 223 -6.83 -22.13 0.32
C LYS A 223 -8.31 -22.27 -0.06
N GLN A 224 -9.15 -21.35 0.41
CA GLN A 224 -10.58 -21.34 0.09
C GLN A 224 -10.82 -21.01 -1.39
N LEU A 225 -10.14 -19.99 -1.92
CA LEU A 225 -10.39 -19.46 -3.25
C LEU A 225 -9.52 -20.10 -4.35
N GLY A 226 -8.53 -20.89 -3.97
CA GLY A 226 -7.67 -21.61 -4.92
C GLY A 226 -8.46 -22.50 -5.92
N PRO A 227 -9.45 -23.30 -5.49
CA PRO A 227 -10.30 -24.09 -6.41
C PRO A 227 -11.10 -23.22 -7.41
N GLU A 228 -11.43 -21.98 -7.02
CA GLU A 228 -12.10 -21.01 -7.88
C GLU A 228 -11.14 -20.32 -8.85
N GLY A 229 -9.82 -20.53 -8.68
CA GLY A 229 -8.77 -19.92 -9.51
C GLY A 229 -8.48 -18.47 -9.16
N ILE A 230 -8.82 -18.04 -7.94
CA ILE A 230 -8.50 -16.70 -7.41
C ILE A 230 -7.26 -16.82 -6.53
N ARG A 231 -6.25 -15.98 -6.76
CA ARG A 231 -5.02 -15.95 -5.96
C ARG A 231 -5.14 -14.92 -4.86
N VAL A 232 -4.61 -15.23 -3.68
CA VAL A 232 -4.60 -14.32 -2.54
C VAL A 232 -3.19 -14.27 -1.97
N ASN A 233 -2.56 -13.10 -1.98
CA ASN A 233 -1.21 -12.89 -1.47
C ASN A 233 -1.14 -11.63 -0.60
N ALA A 234 -0.03 -11.43 0.08
CA ALA A 234 0.20 -10.20 0.82
C ALA A 234 1.63 -9.66 0.63
N VAL A 235 1.75 -8.36 0.77
CA VAL A 235 3.04 -7.67 0.88
C VAL A 235 3.22 -7.20 2.31
N ALA A 236 4.43 -7.37 2.85
CA ALA A 236 4.82 -6.95 4.20
C ALA A 236 5.88 -5.83 4.11
N PRO A 237 5.46 -4.55 4.09
CA PRO A 237 6.39 -3.43 4.12
C PRO A 237 7.18 -3.34 5.43
N GLY A 238 8.45 -2.96 5.33
CA GLY A 238 9.25 -2.40 6.41
C GLY A 238 9.01 -0.90 6.58
N PRO A 239 10.05 -0.12 6.91
CA PRO A 239 9.95 1.33 7.03
C PRO A 239 9.83 1.98 5.64
N TYR A 240 8.65 2.50 5.31
CA TYR A 240 8.38 3.26 4.09
C TYR A 240 7.99 4.70 4.41
N TRP A 241 8.57 5.66 3.66
CA TRP A 241 8.33 7.09 3.85
C TRP A 241 6.95 7.47 3.31
N THR A 242 5.98 7.61 4.20
CA THR A 242 4.57 7.84 3.87
C THR A 242 3.89 8.75 4.88
N PRO A 243 2.75 9.40 4.56
CA PRO A 243 1.98 10.20 5.52
C PRO A 243 1.62 9.44 6.79
N LEU A 244 1.43 8.11 6.72
CA LEU A 244 1.12 7.27 7.87
C LEU A 244 2.11 7.46 9.03
N GLN A 245 3.38 7.71 8.74
CA GLN A 245 4.42 7.86 9.76
C GLN A 245 4.32 9.19 10.50
N VAL A 246 4.00 10.26 9.80
CA VAL A 246 4.00 11.63 10.34
C VAL A 246 2.65 12.05 10.94
N CYS A 247 1.57 11.30 10.66
CA CYS A 247 0.22 11.59 11.17
C CYS A 247 -0.15 10.77 12.44
N GLY A 248 0.85 10.41 13.26
CA GLY A 248 0.69 9.65 14.50
C GLY A 248 1.17 8.20 14.46
N GLY A 249 1.71 7.77 13.33
CA GLY A 249 2.28 6.41 13.20
C GLY A 249 3.60 6.25 13.95
N GLN A 250 4.34 7.34 14.16
CA GLN A 250 5.59 7.37 14.92
C GLN A 250 5.67 8.60 15.83
N PRO A 251 6.36 8.53 16.99
CA PRO A 251 6.80 9.71 17.73
C PRO A 251 7.75 10.56 16.88
N GLN A 252 7.80 11.86 17.10
CA GLN A 252 8.54 12.79 16.22
C GLN A 252 10.05 12.54 16.22
N GLU A 253 10.62 12.13 17.34
CA GLU A 253 12.03 11.72 17.44
C GLU A 253 12.35 10.48 16.61
N LYS A 254 11.38 9.56 16.43
CA LYS A 254 11.52 8.40 15.54
C LYS A 254 11.27 8.74 14.07
N VAL A 255 10.53 9.81 13.78
CA VAL A 255 10.40 10.34 12.41
C VAL A 255 11.74 10.89 11.92
N GLU A 256 12.51 11.54 12.81
CA GLU A 256 13.81 12.12 12.48
C GLU A 256 14.83 11.08 11.99
N VAL A 257 14.85 9.90 12.62
CA VAL A 257 15.77 8.79 12.30
C VAL A 257 15.08 7.65 11.55
N PHE A 258 13.92 7.90 10.95
CA PHE A 258 13.08 6.86 10.38
C PHE A 258 13.80 6.10 9.25
N GLY A 259 13.91 4.77 9.43
CA GLY A 259 14.56 3.86 8.48
C GLY A 259 16.07 3.75 8.65
N GLU A 260 16.72 4.46 9.58
CA GLU A 260 18.15 4.38 9.84
C GLU A 260 18.61 2.98 10.29
N GLU A 261 17.76 2.27 11.05
CA GLU A 261 18.04 0.92 11.54
C GLU A 261 17.98 -0.17 10.46
N ALA A 262 17.41 0.12 9.29
CA ALA A 262 17.42 -0.82 8.18
C ALA A 262 18.86 -0.97 7.64
N PRO A 263 19.31 -2.17 7.22
CA PRO A 263 20.64 -2.34 6.61
C PRO A 263 20.92 -1.41 5.42
N LEU A 264 19.89 -0.99 4.67
CA LEU A 264 20.02 0.04 3.62
C LEU A 264 20.11 1.47 4.18
N ALA A 265 20.06 1.67 5.51
CA ALA A 265 20.20 2.93 6.23
C ALA A 265 19.27 4.06 5.76
N ARG A 266 18.11 3.71 5.26
CA ARG A 266 17.06 4.65 4.83
C ARG A 266 15.67 3.99 4.80
N PRO A 267 14.58 4.77 4.83
CA PRO A 267 13.28 4.23 4.50
C PRO A 267 13.18 3.92 3.00
N GLY A 268 12.35 2.95 2.66
CA GLY A 268 11.93 2.73 1.28
C GLY A 268 11.02 3.86 0.81
N GLN A 269 11.04 4.13 -0.49
CA GLN A 269 10.06 5.01 -1.13
C GLN A 269 8.88 4.17 -1.65
N PRO A 270 7.65 4.68 -1.62
CA PRO A 270 6.48 3.96 -2.13
C PRO A 270 6.66 3.36 -3.53
N ALA A 271 7.39 4.04 -4.41
CA ALA A 271 7.72 3.55 -5.75
C ALA A 271 8.51 2.24 -5.75
N GLU A 272 9.32 1.98 -4.70
CA GLU A 272 10.19 0.79 -4.64
C GLU A 272 9.41 -0.49 -4.28
N ILE A 273 8.22 -0.37 -3.67
CA ILE A 273 7.41 -1.54 -3.30
C ILE A 273 6.28 -1.83 -4.31
N ALA A 274 5.86 -0.86 -5.10
CA ALA A 274 4.78 -1.02 -6.08
C ALA A 274 5.01 -2.19 -7.05
N PRO A 275 6.25 -2.49 -7.52
CA PRO A 275 6.52 -3.65 -8.38
C PRO A 275 6.11 -5.00 -7.77
N LEU A 276 6.12 -5.16 -6.45
CA LEU A 276 5.65 -6.40 -5.82
C LEU A 276 4.15 -6.60 -5.99
N TYR A 277 3.38 -5.51 -5.89
CA TYR A 277 1.93 -5.55 -6.14
C TYR A 277 1.61 -5.82 -7.62
N VAL A 278 2.38 -5.23 -8.54
CA VAL A 278 2.27 -5.56 -9.98
C VAL A 278 2.54 -7.04 -10.21
N THR A 279 3.59 -7.58 -9.61
CA THR A 279 3.96 -8.99 -9.73
C THR A 279 2.84 -9.91 -9.24
N PHE A 280 2.25 -9.63 -8.07
CA PHE A 280 1.13 -10.43 -7.56
C PHE A 280 -0.15 -10.27 -8.37
N ALA A 281 -0.37 -9.12 -8.99
CA ALA A 281 -1.54 -8.88 -9.85
C ALA A 281 -1.41 -9.54 -11.22
N SER A 282 -0.18 -9.68 -11.74
CA SER A 282 0.07 -10.13 -13.11
C SER A 282 -0.07 -11.65 -13.27
N ALA A 283 -0.25 -12.08 -14.53
CA ALA A 283 -0.26 -13.50 -14.89
C ALA A 283 1.14 -14.13 -14.83
N ASP A 284 2.22 -13.32 -14.85
CA ASP A 284 3.60 -13.81 -14.76
C ASP A 284 3.85 -14.58 -13.46
N ASN A 285 3.09 -14.30 -12.42
CA ASN A 285 3.18 -14.96 -11.11
C ASN A 285 1.92 -15.79 -10.80
N SER A 286 1.47 -16.59 -11.74
CA SER A 286 0.20 -17.34 -11.66
C SER A 286 0.21 -18.48 -10.65
N TYR A 287 1.38 -18.92 -10.16
CA TYR A 287 1.50 -20.03 -9.19
C TYR A 287 1.68 -19.58 -7.74
N SER A 288 1.79 -18.27 -7.47
CA SER A 288 1.88 -17.74 -6.10
C SER A 288 0.50 -17.46 -5.53
N SER A 289 0.14 -18.19 -4.48
CA SER A 289 -1.04 -17.94 -3.65
C SER A 289 -0.73 -18.31 -2.20
N GLY A 290 -1.23 -17.53 -1.24
CA GLY A 290 -0.95 -17.68 0.19
C GLY A 290 0.45 -17.18 0.60
N GLN A 291 1.14 -16.46 -0.28
CA GLN A 291 2.49 -15.96 -0.03
C GLN A 291 2.46 -14.59 0.65
N ILE A 292 3.50 -14.34 1.47
CA ILE A 292 3.75 -13.05 2.08
C ILE A 292 5.16 -12.63 1.66
N TRP A 293 5.27 -11.57 0.84
CA TRP A 293 6.56 -11.06 0.40
C TRP A 293 6.95 -9.81 1.16
N CYS A 294 8.12 -9.82 1.75
CA CYS A 294 8.66 -8.67 2.46
C CYS A 294 9.44 -7.74 1.55
N SER A 295 9.39 -6.44 1.89
CA SER A 295 10.28 -5.41 1.38
C SER A 295 10.64 -4.49 2.55
N ASP A 296 11.81 -4.69 3.17
CA ASP A 296 12.11 -4.20 4.51
C ASP A 296 13.54 -3.62 4.66
N GLY A 297 14.21 -3.35 3.55
CA GLY A 297 15.56 -2.78 3.58
C GLY A 297 16.63 -3.70 4.14
N GLY A 298 16.37 -5.03 4.20
CA GLY A 298 17.32 -6.04 4.62
C GLY A 298 17.20 -6.46 6.08
N THR A 299 16.12 -6.07 6.79
CA THR A 299 15.93 -6.45 8.21
C THR A 299 15.67 -7.94 8.44
N GLY A 300 15.30 -8.67 7.37
CA GLY A 300 15.18 -10.13 7.42
C GLY A 300 14.07 -10.60 8.38
N THR A 301 12.89 -10.06 8.25
CA THR A 301 11.80 -10.23 9.23
C THR A 301 10.94 -11.49 9.00
N VAL A 302 11.08 -12.18 7.88
CA VAL A 302 10.29 -13.39 7.51
C VAL A 302 11.23 -14.53 7.15
#